data_42929b2c411772927673408a0adb1e1c
#
_entry.id   42929b2c411772927673408a0adb1e1c
#
_cell.length_a   1.000
_cell.length_b   1.000
_cell.length_c   1.000
_cell.angle_alpha   90.00
_cell.angle_beta   90.00
_cell.angle_gamma   90.00
#
_symmetry.space_group_name_H-M   'P 1'
#
loop_
_entity.id
_entity.type
_entity.pdbx_description
1 polymer ?
#
loop_
_entity_poly.entity_id
_entity_poly.type
_entity_poly.pdbx_seq_one_letter_code
_entity_poly.pdbx_strand_id
1 'polypeptide(L)'
;LFSEIVRRRSARITGGQDGELDMNGTPREVLGKLGLNMLRFITRADSLSFHRVMVAEAVRVPELGRIFYAQGPGRVYGGLANYLGCATRRGELSCPKPELAAKLFLGAIVANNQLLGLVAPGFEPFKGKKMRAHVEEAVELFLARYGPSQ
;
A
#
# COMPACT_ATOMS: atom_id res chain seq x y z
N LEU A 1 -0.27 -11.34 20.29
CA LEU A 1 0.39 -12.23 19.33
C LEU A 1 -0.08 -11.99 17.88
N PHE A 2 -1.40 -12.00 17.66
CA PHE A 2 -1.97 -11.76 16.32
C PHE A 2 -1.62 -10.36 15.78
N SER A 3 -1.75 -9.31 16.60
CA SER A 3 -1.33 -7.94 16.26
C SER A 3 0.10 -7.89 15.76
N GLU A 4 1.00 -8.57 16.47
CA GLU A 4 2.43 -8.60 16.15
C GLU A 4 2.69 -9.28 14.81
N ILE A 5 1.98 -10.38 14.54
CA ILE A 5 2.08 -11.09 13.26
C ILE A 5 1.69 -10.17 12.11
N VAL A 6 0.55 -9.49 12.22
CA VAL A 6 0.06 -8.57 11.20
C VAL A 6 1.05 -7.42 11.00
N ARG A 7 1.54 -6.84 12.09
CA ARG A 7 2.49 -5.72 12.04
C ARG A 7 3.79 -6.10 11.34
N ARG A 8 4.34 -7.28 11.64
CA ARG A 8 5.55 -7.79 10.97
C ARG A 8 5.34 -8.02 9.48
N ARG A 9 4.18 -8.53 9.11
CA ARG A 9 3.85 -8.73 7.69
C ARG A 9 3.81 -7.38 6.95
N SER A 10 3.14 -6.38 7.51
CA SER A 10 3.01 -5.07 6.87
C SER A 10 4.33 -4.29 6.80
N ALA A 11 5.29 -4.58 7.66
CA ALA A 11 6.61 -3.95 7.64
C ALA A 11 7.35 -4.19 6.30
N ARG A 12 7.05 -5.28 5.62
CA ARG A 12 7.62 -5.56 4.29
C ARG A 12 7.18 -4.56 3.22
N ILE A 13 6.05 -3.91 3.44
CA ILE A 13 5.50 -2.92 2.50
C ILE A 13 6.17 -1.57 2.69
N THR A 14 6.31 -1.14 3.92
CA THR A 14 6.78 0.20 4.27
C THR A 14 8.27 0.42 4.06
N GLY A 15 9.06 -0.64 4.19
CA GLY A 15 10.50 -0.62 3.88
C GLY A 15 11.40 0.13 4.86
N GLY A 16 10.82 0.79 5.86
CA GLY A 16 11.57 1.50 6.89
C GLY A 16 11.83 0.64 8.13
N GLN A 17 12.56 1.20 9.08
CA GLN A 17 12.80 0.55 10.36
C GLN A 17 11.50 0.47 11.17
N ASP A 18 11.36 -0.63 11.92
CA ASP A 18 10.19 -0.87 12.78
C ASP A 18 8.83 -0.80 12.09
N GLY A 19 8.81 -1.00 10.77
CA GLY A 19 7.58 -0.95 9.97
C GLY A 19 7.11 0.45 9.62
N GLU A 20 7.94 1.45 9.86
CA GLU A 20 7.66 2.81 9.43
C GLU A 20 7.91 2.98 7.93
N LEU A 21 7.26 3.94 7.30
CA LEU A 21 7.47 4.22 5.89
C LEU A 21 8.88 4.80 5.66
N ASP A 22 9.62 4.22 4.72
CA ASP A 22 10.90 4.79 4.27
C ASP A 22 10.60 6.05 3.45
N MET A 23 10.92 7.21 4.03
CA MET A 23 10.65 8.53 3.45
C MET A 23 11.87 9.15 2.75
N ASN A 24 12.93 8.37 2.53
CA ASN A 24 14.14 8.87 1.88
C ASN A 24 13.95 8.98 0.37
N GLY A 25 14.31 10.11 -0.17
CA GLY A 25 14.25 10.38 -1.60
C GLY A 25 13.17 11.37 -1.99
N THR A 26 13.01 11.58 -3.29
CA THR A 26 11.97 12.43 -3.87
C THR A 26 10.60 11.76 -3.72
N PRO A 27 9.49 12.53 -3.84
CA PRO A 27 8.15 11.92 -3.85
C PRO A 27 8.00 10.80 -4.88
N ARG A 28 8.57 10.96 -6.06
CA ARG A 28 8.58 9.92 -7.09
C ARG A 28 9.23 8.63 -6.59
N GLU A 29 10.38 8.75 -5.96
CA GLU A 29 11.12 7.60 -5.42
C GLU A 29 10.39 6.94 -4.27
N VAL A 30 9.87 7.72 -3.34
CA VAL A 30 9.13 7.20 -2.17
C VAL A 30 7.87 6.47 -2.60
N LEU A 31 7.07 7.09 -3.46
CA LEU A 31 5.83 6.49 -3.97
C LEU A 31 6.11 5.26 -4.82
N GLY A 32 7.13 5.32 -5.67
CA GLY A 32 7.51 4.19 -6.52
C GLY A 32 7.94 2.97 -5.70
N LYS A 33 8.76 3.20 -4.70
CA LYS A 33 9.25 2.14 -3.80
C LYS A 33 8.12 1.53 -2.98
N LEU A 34 7.28 2.38 -2.38
CA LEU A 34 6.12 1.92 -1.61
C LEU A 34 5.16 1.13 -2.50
N GLY A 35 4.84 1.65 -3.68
CA GLY A 35 3.92 1.00 -4.61
C GLY A 35 4.43 -0.37 -5.05
N LEU A 36 5.73 -0.46 -5.36
CA LEU A 36 6.34 -1.72 -5.79
C LEU A 36 6.36 -2.74 -4.64
N ASN A 37 6.73 -2.32 -3.44
CA ASN A 37 6.71 -3.19 -2.26
C ASN A 37 5.29 -3.69 -1.97
N MET A 38 4.30 -2.80 -2.05
CA MET A 38 2.90 -3.14 -1.84
C MET A 38 2.44 -4.18 -2.87
N LEU A 39 2.70 -3.93 -4.15
CA LEU A 39 2.25 -4.82 -5.22
C LEU A 39 2.90 -6.19 -5.11
N ARG A 40 4.20 -6.25 -4.82
CA ARG A 40 4.90 -7.51 -4.56
C ARG A 40 4.30 -8.27 -3.39
N PHE A 41 4.01 -7.56 -2.31
CA PHE A 41 3.48 -8.17 -1.09
C PHE A 41 2.08 -8.75 -1.32
N ILE A 42 1.16 -7.97 -1.88
CA ILE A 42 -0.25 -8.39 -1.99
C ILE A 42 -0.47 -9.49 -3.02
N THR A 43 0.46 -9.68 -3.97
CA THR A 43 0.34 -10.70 -5.01
C THR A 43 1.05 -12.01 -4.65
N ARG A 44 1.73 -12.07 -3.51
CA ARG A 44 2.34 -13.32 -3.04
C ARG A 44 1.28 -14.34 -2.66
N ALA A 45 1.55 -15.61 -2.94
CA ALA A 45 0.61 -16.69 -2.63
C ALA A 45 0.24 -16.75 -1.14
N ASP A 46 1.22 -16.57 -0.26
CA ASP A 46 0.98 -16.56 1.21
C ASP A 46 0.16 -15.36 1.66
N SER A 47 0.36 -14.19 1.05
CA SER A 47 -0.43 -12.99 1.35
C SER A 47 -1.88 -13.15 0.91
N LEU A 48 -2.10 -13.71 -0.27
CA LEU A 48 -3.44 -13.97 -0.78
C LEU A 48 -4.18 -15.00 0.08
N SER A 49 -3.50 -16.07 0.48
CA SER A 49 -4.08 -17.09 1.38
C SER A 49 -4.45 -16.48 2.74
N PHE A 50 -3.55 -15.69 3.31
CA PHE A 50 -3.80 -14.99 4.58
C PHE A 50 -5.01 -14.05 4.46
N HIS A 51 -5.08 -13.30 3.37
CA HIS A 51 -6.17 -12.35 3.13
C HIS A 51 -7.52 -13.07 3.02
N ARG A 52 -7.59 -14.21 2.30
CA ARG A 52 -8.82 -15.00 2.21
C ARG A 52 -9.31 -15.45 3.58
N VAL A 53 -8.40 -15.96 4.42
CA VAL A 53 -8.73 -16.38 5.78
C VAL A 53 -9.25 -15.19 6.60
N MET A 54 -8.58 -14.05 6.51
CA MET A 54 -8.99 -12.84 7.25
C MET A 54 -10.37 -12.35 6.85
N VAL A 55 -10.66 -12.31 5.56
CA VAL A 55 -11.99 -11.88 5.07
C VAL A 55 -13.07 -12.83 5.58
N ALA A 56 -12.83 -14.12 5.53
CA ALA A 56 -13.80 -15.13 6.00
C ALA A 56 -14.00 -15.06 7.52
N GLU A 57 -12.93 -14.96 8.28
CA GLU A 57 -13.01 -14.98 9.75
C GLU A 57 -13.50 -13.65 10.34
N ALA A 58 -13.24 -12.52 9.68
CA ALA A 58 -13.68 -11.22 10.17
C ALA A 58 -15.21 -11.09 10.30
N VAL A 59 -15.96 -11.84 9.49
CA VAL A 59 -17.42 -11.88 9.58
C VAL A 59 -17.86 -12.60 10.88
N ARG A 60 -17.14 -13.65 11.26
CA ARG A 60 -17.44 -14.44 12.45
C ARG A 60 -16.88 -13.80 13.73
N VAL A 61 -15.68 -13.21 13.62
CA VAL A 61 -14.97 -12.62 14.76
C VAL A 61 -14.54 -11.20 14.36
N PRO A 62 -15.43 -10.21 14.48
CA PRO A 62 -15.15 -8.83 14.05
C PRO A 62 -13.87 -8.21 14.64
N GLU A 63 -13.48 -8.65 15.84
CA GLU A 63 -12.26 -8.18 16.50
C GLU A 63 -11.00 -8.49 15.69
N LEU A 64 -10.94 -9.66 15.05
CA LEU A 64 -9.82 -10.03 14.19
C LEU A 64 -9.71 -9.07 13.00
N GLY A 65 -10.84 -8.69 12.40
CA GLY A 65 -10.88 -7.73 11.31
C GLY A 65 -10.38 -6.36 11.73
N ARG A 66 -10.77 -5.89 12.92
CA ARG A 66 -10.31 -4.60 13.46
C ARG A 66 -8.81 -4.61 13.69
N ILE A 67 -8.29 -5.66 14.31
CA ILE A 67 -6.84 -5.80 14.57
C ILE A 67 -6.07 -5.87 13.25
N PHE A 68 -6.54 -6.68 12.31
CA PHE A 68 -5.93 -6.81 11.00
C PHE A 68 -5.83 -5.45 10.31
N TYR A 69 -6.93 -4.71 10.24
CA TYR A 69 -6.94 -3.40 9.58
C TYR A 69 -6.03 -2.41 10.29
N ALA A 70 -6.14 -2.30 11.62
CA ALA A 70 -5.38 -1.32 12.39
C ALA A 70 -3.87 -1.56 12.34
N GLN A 71 -3.43 -2.82 12.38
CA GLN A 71 -2.01 -3.18 12.40
C GLN A 71 -1.41 -3.42 11.02
N GLY A 72 -2.23 -3.59 10.00
CA GLY A 72 -1.81 -3.81 8.62
C GLY A 72 -2.13 -2.62 7.73
N PRO A 73 -3.19 -2.70 6.91
CA PRO A 73 -3.51 -1.64 5.93
C PRO A 73 -3.60 -0.25 6.54
N GLY A 74 -4.22 -0.11 7.70
CA GLY A 74 -4.37 1.19 8.37
C GLY A 74 -3.04 1.86 8.67
N ARG A 75 -2.02 1.10 9.05
CA ARG A 75 -0.68 1.64 9.30
C ARG A 75 -0.02 2.13 8.01
N VAL A 76 -0.19 1.38 6.93
CA VAL A 76 0.37 1.77 5.63
C VAL A 76 -0.30 3.04 5.11
N TYR A 77 -1.63 3.10 5.16
CA TYR A 77 -2.38 4.31 4.77
C TYR A 77 -1.99 5.51 5.62
N GLY A 78 -1.92 5.33 6.94
CA GLY A 78 -1.55 6.41 7.87
C GLY A 78 -0.13 6.91 7.64
N GLY A 79 0.82 6.01 7.43
CA GLY A 79 2.20 6.35 7.13
C GLY A 79 2.32 7.14 5.84
N LEU A 80 1.62 6.71 4.78
CA LEU A 80 1.62 7.44 3.52
C LEU A 80 0.95 8.81 3.66
N ALA A 81 -0.19 8.90 4.34
CA ALA A 81 -0.87 10.19 4.56
C ALA A 81 0.04 11.18 5.30
N ASN A 82 0.74 10.71 6.33
CA ASN A 82 1.71 11.53 7.06
C ASN A 82 2.84 12.02 6.14
N TYR A 83 3.40 11.14 5.32
CA TYR A 83 4.42 11.50 4.35
C TYR A 83 3.93 12.57 3.38
N LEU A 84 2.73 12.38 2.81
CA LEU A 84 2.14 13.32 1.85
C LEU A 84 1.93 14.71 2.46
N GLY A 85 1.51 14.76 3.72
CA GLY A 85 1.40 16.01 4.48
C GLY A 85 2.75 16.69 4.67
N CYS A 86 3.77 15.93 5.04
CA CYS A 86 5.13 16.46 5.21
C CYS A 86 5.70 16.98 3.89
N ALA A 87 5.56 16.22 2.82
CA ALA A 87 6.04 16.62 1.48
C ALA A 87 5.33 17.89 0.98
N THR A 88 4.04 18.02 1.29
CA THR A 88 3.28 19.22 0.95
C THR A 88 3.79 20.45 1.72
N ARG A 89 4.07 20.29 3.01
CA ARG A 89 4.64 21.37 3.83
C ARG A 89 6.03 21.80 3.33
N ARG A 90 6.79 20.88 2.77
CA ARG A 90 8.11 21.19 2.18
C ARG A 90 8.01 21.76 0.76
N GLY A 91 6.83 21.84 0.19
CA GLY A 91 6.63 22.32 -1.17
C GLY A 91 6.94 21.31 -2.27
N GLU A 92 7.21 20.05 -1.91
CA GLU A 92 7.49 18.99 -2.86
C GLU A 92 6.23 18.44 -3.52
N LEU A 93 5.08 18.57 -2.86
CA LEU A 93 3.77 18.18 -3.35
C LEU A 93 2.74 19.29 -3.06
N SER A 94 1.58 19.19 -3.69
CA SER A 94 0.42 20.05 -3.41
C SER A 94 -0.77 19.13 -3.15
N CYS A 95 -0.85 18.61 -1.93
CA CYS A 95 -1.82 17.59 -1.54
C CYS A 95 -2.68 18.10 -0.38
N PRO A 96 -3.85 18.71 -0.68
CA PRO A 96 -4.69 19.31 0.37
C PRO A 96 -5.40 18.29 1.26
N LYS A 97 -5.57 17.06 0.78
CA LYS A 97 -6.26 16.00 1.51
C LYS A 97 -5.38 14.71 1.52
N PRO A 98 -4.32 14.69 2.35
CA PRO A 98 -3.36 13.58 2.34
C PRO A 98 -3.97 12.21 2.60
N GLU A 99 -4.94 12.11 3.50
CA GLU A 99 -5.58 10.84 3.82
C GLU A 99 -6.35 10.26 2.63
N LEU A 100 -7.09 11.10 1.91
CA LEU A 100 -7.80 10.69 0.70
C LEU A 100 -6.83 10.32 -0.41
N ALA A 101 -5.80 11.14 -0.61
CA ALA A 101 -4.80 10.88 -1.63
C ALA A 101 -4.05 9.56 -1.40
N ALA A 102 -3.74 9.25 -0.13
CA ALA A 102 -3.12 7.97 0.23
C ALA A 102 -4.00 6.78 -0.16
N LYS A 103 -5.29 6.87 0.12
CA LYS A 103 -6.24 5.81 -0.25
C LYS A 103 -6.36 5.64 -1.76
N LEU A 104 -6.39 6.75 -2.49
CA LEU A 104 -6.49 6.72 -3.95
C LEU A 104 -5.23 6.11 -4.58
N PHE A 105 -4.04 6.51 -4.12
CA PHE A 105 -2.79 5.98 -4.63
C PHE A 105 -2.67 4.46 -4.38
N LEU A 106 -2.86 4.04 -3.14
CA LEU A 106 -2.75 2.62 -2.79
C LEU A 106 -3.86 1.80 -3.44
N GLY A 107 -5.05 2.38 -3.61
CA GLY A 107 -6.13 1.74 -4.36
C GLY A 107 -5.75 1.47 -5.81
N ALA A 108 -5.09 2.42 -6.47
CA ALA A 108 -4.61 2.25 -7.84
C ALA A 108 -3.58 1.12 -7.97
N ILE A 109 -2.76 0.92 -6.93
CA ILE A 109 -1.79 -0.17 -6.89
C ILE A 109 -2.47 -1.53 -6.68
N VAL A 110 -3.42 -1.59 -5.73
CA VAL A 110 -3.88 -2.85 -5.13
C VAL A 110 -5.10 -3.44 -5.84
N ALA A 111 -6.11 -2.62 -6.13
CA ALA A 111 -7.50 -3.06 -6.36
C ALA A 111 -7.67 -4.28 -7.27
N ASN A 112 -7.42 -4.12 -8.55
CA ASN A 112 -7.64 -5.19 -9.52
C ASN A 112 -6.67 -6.35 -9.35
N ASN A 113 -5.44 -6.05 -8.99
CA ASN A 113 -4.39 -7.07 -8.85
C ASN A 113 -4.67 -8.02 -7.70
N GLN A 114 -5.12 -7.48 -6.58
CA GLN A 114 -5.49 -8.28 -5.42
C GLN A 114 -6.77 -9.09 -5.69
N LEU A 115 -7.77 -8.46 -6.30
CA LEU A 115 -9.03 -9.14 -6.61
C LEU A 115 -8.79 -10.35 -7.50
N LEU A 116 -8.03 -10.22 -8.57
CA LEU A 116 -7.70 -11.33 -9.45
C LEU A 116 -6.99 -12.45 -8.69
N GLY A 117 -6.02 -12.09 -7.85
CA GLY A 117 -5.32 -13.09 -7.02
C GLY A 117 -6.21 -13.84 -6.07
N LEU A 118 -7.24 -13.16 -5.52
CA LEU A 118 -8.16 -13.78 -4.56
C LEU A 118 -9.17 -14.71 -5.21
N VAL A 119 -9.68 -14.38 -6.42
CA VAL A 119 -10.84 -15.04 -7.01
C VAL A 119 -10.53 -15.88 -8.24
N ALA A 120 -9.37 -15.70 -8.87
CA ALA A 120 -9.02 -16.38 -10.11
C ALA A 120 -8.09 -17.57 -9.85
N PRO A 121 -8.57 -18.83 -9.94
CA PRO A 121 -7.70 -19.98 -9.80
C PRO A 121 -6.61 -19.97 -10.88
N GLY A 122 -5.38 -20.22 -10.47
CA GLY A 122 -4.25 -20.21 -11.40
C GLY A 122 -3.74 -18.82 -11.77
N PHE A 123 -4.18 -17.80 -11.04
CA PHE A 123 -3.64 -16.45 -11.22
C PHE A 123 -2.12 -16.44 -11.10
N GLU A 124 -1.47 -15.97 -12.16
CA GLU A 124 -0.03 -15.75 -12.15
C GLU A 124 0.21 -14.25 -11.93
N PRO A 125 0.77 -13.86 -10.78
CA PRO A 125 1.05 -12.44 -10.55
C PRO A 125 2.05 -11.94 -11.59
N PHE A 126 1.77 -10.81 -12.20
CA PHE A 126 2.72 -10.22 -13.12
C PHE A 126 3.98 -9.78 -12.37
N LYS A 127 5.13 -9.91 -13.01
CA LYS A 127 6.45 -9.69 -12.41
C LYS A 127 7.30 -8.77 -13.28
N GLY A 128 8.38 -8.29 -12.69
CA GLY A 128 9.39 -7.53 -13.42
C GLY A 128 8.84 -6.28 -14.10
N LYS A 129 8.98 -6.20 -15.40
CA LYS A 129 8.59 -5.01 -16.19
C LYS A 129 7.13 -4.63 -16.06
N LYS A 130 6.21 -5.61 -16.07
CA LYS A 130 4.77 -5.33 -15.95
C LYS A 130 4.41 -4.74 -14.60
N MET A 131 5.01 -5.25 -13.55
CA MET A 131 4.80 -4.75 -12.19
C MET A 131 5.33 -3.32 -12.05
N ARG A 132 6.55 -3.07 -12.53
CA ARG A 132 7.14 -1.72 -12.53
C ARG A 132 6.32 -0.75 -13.35
N ALA A 133 5.89 -1.14 -14.54
CA ALA A 133 5.09 -0.29 -15.42
C ALA A 133 3.77 0.12 -14.77
N HIS A 134 3.10 -0.81 -14.07
CA HIS A 134 1.87 -0.50 -13.32
C HIS A 134 2.12 0.54 -12.24
N VAL A 135 3.19 0.35 -11.46
CA VAL A 135 3.55 1.28 -10.38
C VAL A 135 3.94 2.65 -10.95
N GLU A 136 4.74 2.67 -12.00
CA GLU A 136 5.16 3.91 -12.65
C GLU A 136 3.97 4.72 -13.13
N GLU A 137 2.99 4.05 -13.77
CA GLU A 137 1.77 4.73 -14.24
C GLU A 137 0.97 5.30 -13.08
N ALA A 138 0.82 4.54 -12.00
CA ALA A 138 0.14 5.02 -10.80
C ALA A 138 0.84 6.26 -10.21
N VAL A 139 2.17 6.26 -10.18
CA VAL A 139 2.96 7.40 -9.69
C VAL A 139 2.78 8.61 -10.62
N GLU A 140 2.80 8.40 -11.94
CA GLU A 140 2.58 9.48 -12.91
C GLU A 140 1.20 10.12 -12.73
N LEU A 141 0.16 9.30 -12.60
CA LEU A 141 -1.21 9.79 -12.36
C LEU A 141 -1.28 10.60 -11.07
N PHE A 142 -0.64 10.10 -10.02
CA PHE A 142 -0.62 10.78 -8.72
C PHE A 142 0.10 12.13 -8.82
N LEU A 143 1.29 12.16 -9.42
CA LEU A 143 2.08 13.38 -9.55
C LEU A 143 1.45 14.38 -10.51
N ALA A 144 0.72 13.92 -11.52
CA ALA A 144 -0.04 14.81 -12.41
C ALA A 144 -1.10 15.60 -11.62
N ARG A 145 -1.69 14.99 -10.60
CA ARG A 145 -2.70 15.65 -9.76
C ARG A 145 -2.08 16.41 -8.59
N TYR A 146 -1.08 15.83 -7.93
CA TYR A 146 -0.57 16.33 -6.65
C TYR A 146 0.88 16.82 -6.70
N GLY A 147 1.52 16.81 -7.85
CA GLY A 147 2.83 17.41 -8.03
C GLY A 147 2.81 18.89 -7.66
N PRO A 148 3.99 19.49 -7.42
CA PRO A 148 4.03 20.89 -6.98
C PRO A 148 3.38 21.80 -8.00
N SER A 149 2.68 22.82 -7.51
CA SER A 149 2.08 23.88 -8.35
C SER A 149 3.21 24.63 -9.07
N GLN A 150 3.07 24.76 -10.37
CA GLN A 150 3.99 25.58 -11.18
C GLN A 150 3.59 27.03 -11.12
#